data_cf6ef2165c241dcbafa9e070802e140d
#
_entry.id   cf6ef2165c241dcbafa9e070802e140d
#
_cell.length_a   1.000
_cell.length_b   1.000
_cell.length_c   1.000
_cell.angle_alpha   90.00
_cell.angle_beta   90.00
_cell.angle_gamma   90.00
#
_symmetry.space_group_name_H-M   'P 1'
#
loop_
_entity.id
_entity.type
_entity.pdbx_description
1 polymer ?
#
loop_
_entity_poly.entity_id
_entity_poly.type
_entity_poly.pdbx_seq_one_letter_code
_entity_poly.pdbx_strand_id
1 'polypeptide(L)'
;MGNNERRTSRPAPGKVFLTHFGAAGWSITDGDKVFLLDPYLSRIRFQGRKYGPTDATEVPDDPRPIVKFNEGPAVNREVVDRHVPKADYIMLSHSHFNHCMDAPYIAKKTGAVIVGTESTMNIALNGGVPEEQTLAVKGGEDYAFDTFSLRVIPSLHSALSCKLYRDFGTVPRKDEPLTLDEYVEGGTLAYLLRVAGHEILLFGSMNFIEREIEGL
;
A
#
# COMPACT_ATOMS: atom_id res chain seq x y z
N MET A 1 -0.67 15.20 29.48
CA MET A 1 -1.75 14.61 28.66
C MET A 1 -2.14 15.65 27.63
N GLY A 2 -1.54 15.62 26.44
CA GLY A 2 -1.86 16.55 25.38
C GLY A 2 -2.97 15.96 24.52
N ASN A 3 -4.12 16.60 24.49
CA ASN A 3 -5.19 16.30 23.56
C ASN A 3 -4.66 16.49 22.13
N ASN A 4 -4.37 15.40 21.47
CA ASN A 4 -4.09 15.39 20.03
C ASN A 4 -5.45 15.48 19.31
N GLU A 5 -6.07 16.67 19.34
CA GLU A 5 -7.22 16.96 18.50
C GLU A 5 -6.80 16.79 17.05
N ARG A 6 -7.29 15.74 16.42
CA ARG A 6 -7.12 15.55 14.98
C ARG A 6 -7.67 16.79 14.29
N ARG A 7 -6.83 17.45 13.50
CA ARG A 7 -7.30 18.49 12.58
C ARG A 7 -8.24 17.83 11.56
N THR A 8 -9.52 17.92 11.82
CA THR A 8 -10.59 17.51 10.89
C THR A 8 -10.91 18.63 9.87
N SER A 9 -10.04 19.64 9.76
CA SER A 9 -10.27 20.74 8.83
C SER A 9 -9.97 20.29 7.40
N ARG A 10 -10.97 20.45 6.52
CA ARG A 10 -10.79 20.30 5.07
C ARG A 10 -9.64 21.22 4.61
N PRO A 11 -8.76 20.77 3.69
CA PRO A 11 -7.77 21.64 3.08
C PRO A 11 -8.44 22.88 2.46
N ALA A 12 -7.76 24.03 2.51
CA ALA A 12 -8.20 25.19 1.75
C ALA A 12 -8.15 24.84 0.24
N PRO A 13 -8.97 25.49 -0.61
CA PRO A 13 -8.94 25.27 -2.04
C PRO A 13 -7.52 25.34 -2.61
N GLY A 14 -7.17 24.38 -3.47
CA GLY A 14 -5.83 24.25 -4.04
C GLY A 14 -4.75 23.74 -3.07
N LYS A 15 -5.11 23.20 -1.90
CA LYS A 15 -4.19 22.57 -0.95
C LYS A 15 -4.50 21.09 -0.79
N VAL A 16 -3.48 20.32 -0.44
CA VAL A 16 -3.59 18.91 -0.06
C VAL A 16 -2.98 18.68 1.31
N PHE A 17 -3.51 17.72 2.05
CA PHE A 17 -2.90 17.20 3.27
C PHE A 17 -2.23 15.87 2.99
N LEU A 18 -1.00 15.73 3.44
CA LEU A 18 -0.25 14.49 3.42
C LEU A 18 -0.06 14.02 4.85
N THR A 19 -0.45 12.77 5.12
CA THR A 19 -0.25 12.12 6.41
C THR A 19 0.59 10.87 6.19
N HIS A 20 1.76 10.83 6.81
CA HIS A 20 2.63 9.66 6.77
C HIS A 20 2.24 8.65 7.85
N PHE A 21 1.92 7.44 7.45
CA PHE A 21 1.59 6.35 8.38
C PHE A 21 2.84 5.60 8.88
N GLY A 22 4.01 5.93 8.34
CA GLY A 22 5.25 5.20 8.53
C GLY A 22 5.46 4.09 7.48
N ALA A 23 6.64 3.46 7.43
CA ALA A 23 7.12 2.66 6.29
C ALA A 23 6.93 3.43 4.98
N ALA A 24 6.28 2.84 3.97
CA ALA A 24 5.94 3.53 2.73
C ALA A 24 4.51 4.13 2.72
N GLY A 25 3.78 4.01 3.83
CA GLY A 25 2.36 4.33 3.91
C GLY A 25 2.05 5.82 3.97
N TRP A 26 1.19 6.31 3.06
CA TRP A 26 0.71 7.69 3.01
C TRP A 26 -0.80 7.78 2.84
N SER A 27 -1.38 8.82 3.42
CA SER A 27 -2.70 9.33 3.07
C SER A 27 -2.55 10.72 2.47
N ILE A 28 -3.21 10.96 1.36
CA ILE A 28 -3.21 12.21 0.61
C ILE A 28 -4.66 12.62 0.42
N THR A 29 -5.01 13.86 0.74
CA THR A 29 -6.38 14.34 0.55
C THR A 29 -6.43 15.83 0.20
N ASP A 30 -7.31 16.16 -0.73
CA ASP A 30 -7.71 17.53 -1.05
C ASP A 30 -8.96 17.97 -0.25
N GLY A 31 -9.47 17.08 0.61
CA GLY A 31 -10.68 17.28 1.41
C GLY A 31 -11.94 16.67 0.80
N ASP A 32 -11.96 16.36 -0.49
CA ASP A 32 -13.02 15.64 -1.18
C ASP A 32 -12.69 14.17 -1.38
N LYS A 33 -11.49 13.90 -1.89
CA LYS A 33 -10.96 12.56 -2.13
C LYS A 33 -9.87 12.21 -1.12
N VAL A 34 -9.75 10.94 -0.81
CA VAL A 34 -8.69 10.37 0.02
C VAL A 34 -8.00 9.26 -0.77
N PHE A 35 -6.72 9.49 -1.03
CA PHE A 35 -5.83 8.53 -1.70
C PHE A 35 -4.88 7.93 -0.67
N LEU A 36 -4.71 6.63 -0.70
CA LEU A 36 -3.74 5.92 0.13
C LEU A 36 -2.64 5.34 -0.77
N LEU A 37 -1.40 5.41 -0.31
CA LEU A 37 -0.29 4.64 -0.86
C LEU A 37 0.16 3.64 0.19
N ASP A 38 0.29 2.37 -0.17
CA ASP A 38 0.87 1.29 0.64
C ASP A 38 0.43 1.33 2.13
N PRO A 39 -0.88 1.32 2.43
CA PRO A 39 -1.39 1.56 3.79
C PRO A 39 -1.16 0.35 4.71
N TYR A 40 0.07 0.20 5.21
CA TYR A 40 0.45 -0.83 6.16
C TYR A 40 0.47 -0.27 7.59
N LEU A 41 -0.66 -0.31 8.29
CA LEU A 41 -0.85 0.23 9.64
C LEU A 41 -0.74 -0.83 10.73
N SER A 42 -1.07 -2.09 10.41
CA SER A 42 -1.08 -3.20 11.36
C SER A 42 0.28 -3.51 11.98
N ARG A 43 1.37 -3.29 11.24
CA ARG A 43 2.76 -3.40 11.75
C ARG A 43 2.99 -4.69 12.53
N ILE A 44 2.60 -5.84 11.97
CA ILE A 44 2.83 -7.13 12.61
C ILE A 44 4.33 -7.35 12.89
N ARG A 45 4.60 -8.12 13.93
CA ARG A 45 5.89 -8.79 14.09
C ARG A 45 5.81 -10.13 13.40
N PHE A 46 6.89 -10.58 12.79
CA PHE A 46 6.90 -11.85 12.07
C PHE A 46 8.04 -12.73 12.54
N GLN A 47 7.78 -14.05 12.51
CA GLN A 47 8.71 -15.08 12.91
C GLN A 47 8.94 -16.08 11.78
N GLY A 48 10.17 -16.57 11.65
CA GLY A 48 10.53 -17.55 10.63
C GLY A 48 10.74 -16.87 9.27
N ARG A 49 11.98 -16.52 8.95
CA ARG A 49 12.31 -15.72 7.80
C ARG A 49 12.42 -16.49 6.52
N LYS A 50 11.87 -15.91 5.47
CA LYS A 50 12.17 -16.27 4.11
C LYS A 50 13.56 -15.74 3.69
N TYR A 51 13.96 -14.54 4.12
CA TYR A 51 15.22 -13.88 3.70
C TYR A 51 15.81 -12.97 4.79
N GLY A 52 16.98 -13.30 5.32
CA GLY A 52 17.81 -12.45 6.18
C GLY A 52 17.61 -12.56 7.70
N PRO A 53 18.46 -11.90 8.49
CA PRO A 53 18.67 -12.23 9.89
C PRO A 53 17.88 -11.45 10.95
N THR A 54 17.00 -10.50 10.63
CA THR A 54 16.34 -9.73 11.69
C THR A 54 14.92 -10.16 11.90
N ASP A 55 14.74 -10.90 12.93
CA ASP A 55 13.43 -11.17 13.46
C ASP A 55 13.01 -10.00 14.34
N ALA A 56 11.91 -9.34 13.98
CA ALA A 56 11.35 -8.24 14.75
C ALA A 56 10.67 -8.71 16.05
N THR A 57 10.82 -9.99 16.41
CA THR A 57 10.18 -10.61 17.57
C THR A 57 10.91 -10.31 18.88
N GLU A 58 12.15 -9.83 18.84
CA GLU A 58 13.01 -9.68 20.02
C GLU A 58 12.85 -8.35 20.76
N VAL A 59 11.83 -7.57 20.47
CA VAL A 59 11.56 -6.33 21.22
C VAL A 59 10.76 -6.67 22.46
N PRO A 60 11.32 -6.53 23.68
CA PRO A 60 10.58 -6.77 24.91
C PRO A 60 9.33 -5.87 25.00
N ASP A 61 8.24 -6.43 25.53
CA ASP A 61 6.97 -5.71 25.80
C ASP A 61 6.26 -5.10 24.57
N ASP A 62 6.61 -5.53 23.36
CA ASP A 62 5.91 -5.11 22.15
C ASP A 62 4.55 -5.81 22.04
N PRO A 63 3.42 -5.08 22.13
CA PRO A 63 2.07 -5.67 22.15
C PRO A 63 1.59 -6.17 20.76
N ARG A 64 2.35 -5.91 19.70
CA ARG A 64 1.93 -6.30 18.34
C ARG A 64 1.95 -7.82 18.20
N PRO A 65 0.99 -8.41 17.46
CA PRO A 65 0.94 -9.85 17.27
C PRO A 65 2.16 -10.36 16.51
N ILE A 66 2.65 -11.54 16.91
CA ILE A 66 3.66 -12.28 16.16
C ILE A 66 2.92 -13.20 15.19
N VAL A 67 3.25 -13.12 13.92
CA VAL A 67 2.70 -13.95 12.84
C VAL A 67 3.82 -14.74 12.19
N LYS A 68 3.63 -16.03 11.97
CA LYS A 68 4.59 -16.84 11.22
C LYS A 68 4.40 -16.67 9.72
N PHE A 69 5.45 -16.85 8.95
CA PHE A 69 5.38 -16.71 7.49
C PHE A 69 4.40 -17.68 6.81
N ASN A 70 4.17 -18.83 7.40
CA ASN A 70 3.19 -19.82 6.93
C ASN A 70 1.78 -19.61 7.50
N GLU A 71 1.53 -18.48 8.14
CA GLU A 71 0.23 -18.08 8.66
C GLU A 71 -0.35 -16.93 7.82
N GLY A 72 -1.66 -16.76 7.89
CA GLY A 72 -2.36 -15.66 7.22
C GLY A 72 -2.08 -14.30 7.84
N PRO A 73 -2.40 -13.22 7.12
CA PRO A 73 -2.20 -11.87 7.61
C PRO A 73 -3.08 -11.57 8.83
N ALA A 74 -2.51 -10.82 9.78
CA ALA A 74 -3.21 -10.39 10.99
C ALA A 74 -3.44 -8.87 10.95
N VAL A 75 -4.57 -8.45 10.38
CA VAL A 75 -4.97 -7.03 10.31
C VAL A 75 -5.39 -6.51 11.67
N ASN A 76 -4.72 -5.47 12.15
CA ASN A 76 -5.12 -4.75 13.36
C ASN A 76 -6.24 -3.75 13.01
N ARG A 77 -7.47 -4.23 13.03
CA ARG A 77 -8.66 -3.46 12.65
C ARG A 77 -8.83 -2.18 13.47
N GLU A 78 -8.55 -2.22 14.77
CA GLU A 78 -8.67 -1.05 15.64
C GLU A 78 -7.74 0.08 15.19
N VAL A 79 -6.48 -0.24 14.89
CA VAL A 79 -5.50 0.74 14.41
C VAL A 79 -5.90 1.27 13.04
N VAL A 80 -6.29 0.39 12.12
CA VAL A 80 -6.75 0.79 10.78
C VAL A 80 -7.97 1.70 10.89
N ASP A 81 -8.97 1.33 11.68
CA ASP A 81 -10.22 2.10 11.83
C ASP A 81 -9.98 3.48 12.42
N ARG A 82 -9.04 3.58 13.35
CA ARG A 82 -8.65 4.84 13.98
C ARG A 82 -7.98 5.81 13.00
N HIS A 83 -7.17 5.29 12.07
CA HIS A 83 -6.32 6.12 11.20
C HIS A 83 -6.85 6.28 9.78
N VAL A 84 -7.70 5.38 9.32
CA VAL A 84 -8.28 5.40 7.97
C VAL A 84 -9.81 5.36 8.06
N PRO A 85 -10.47 6.46 8.45
CA PRO A 85 -11.94 6.51 8.49
C PRO A 85 -12.58 6.54 7.10
N LYS A 86 -11.85 6.98 6.08
CA LYS A 86 -12.27 7.09 4.67
C LYS A 86 -11.10 6.80 3.75
N ALA A 87 -11.39 6.18 2.62
CA ALA A 87 -10.51 6.10 1.45
C ALA A 87 -11.38 6.03 0.19
N ASP A 88 -10.93 6.64 -0.89
CA ASP A 88 -11.54 6.56 -2.21
C ASP A 88 -10.69 5.68 -3.15
N TYR A 89 -9.36 5.78 -3.05
CA TYR A 89 -8.40 4.99 -3.82
C TYR A 89 -7.26 4.49 -2.96
N ILE A 90 -6.80 3.29 -3.24
CA ILE A 90 -5.64 2.65 -2.58
C ILE A 90 -4.66 2.25 -3.67
N MET A 91 -3.57 2.98 -3.80
CA MET A 91 -2.48 2.69 -4.73
C MET A 91 -1.48 1.76 -4.04
N LEU A 92 -1.18 0.63 -4.67
CA LEU A 92 -0.22 -0.33 -4.15
C LEU A 92 1.01 -0.37 -5.04
N SER A 93 2.16 -0.03 -4.49
CA SER A 93 3.42 0.03 -5.23
C SER A 93 3.92 -1.36 -5.63
N HIS A 94 3.68 -2.37 -4.82
CA HIS A 94 3.98 -3.78 -5.08
C HIS A 94 3.27 -4.67 -4.05
N SER A 95 3.43 -6.00 -4.16
CA SER A 95 2.58 -6.93 -3.41
C SER A 95 3.20 -7.56 -2.16
N HIS A 96 4.32 -7.06 -1.63
CA HIS A 96 4.78 -7.49 -0.32
C HIS A 96 3.79 -7.17 0.79
N PHE A 97 3.66 -8.06 1.78
CA PHE A 97 2.66 -7.93 2.84
C PHE A 97 2.73 -6.61 3.61
N ASN A 98 3.95 -6.07 3.82
CA ASN A 98 4.18 -4.81 4.51
C ASN A 98 3.82 -3.55 3.70
N HIS A 99 3.22 -3.71 2.53
CA HIS A 99 2.63 -2.67 1.69
C HIS A 99 1.12 -2.86 1.51
N CYS A 100 0.68 -4.10 1.35
CA CYS A 100 -0.67 -4.39 0.87
C CYS A 100 -1.56 -5.19 1.84
N MET A 101 -1.04 -5.69 2.96
CA MET A 101 -1.79 -6.57 3.87
C MET A 101 -3.09 -5.97 4.40
N ASP A 102 -3.10 -4.68 4.71
CA ASP A 102 -4.28 -4.01 5.26
C ASP A 102 -5.25 -3.53 4.16
N ALA A 103 -4.80 -3.45 2.91
CA ALA A 103 -5.57 -2.87 1.82
C ALA A 103 -6.92 -3.56 1.56
N PRO A 104 -7.05 -4.91 1.58
CA PRO A 104 -8.34 -5.56 1.40
C PRO A 104 -9.36 -5.20 2.49
N TYR A 105 -8.91 -5.10 3.74
CA TYR A 105 -9.79 -4.69 4.84
C TYR A 105 -10.25 -3.24 4.67
N ILE A 106 -9.33 -2.33 4.34
CA ILE A 106 -9.63 -0.92 4.09
C ILE A 106 -10.62 -0.77 2.94
N ALA A 107 -10.37 -1.42 1.80
CA ALA A 107 -11.23 -1.34 0.63
C ALA A 107 -12.66 -1.81 0.91
N LYS A 108 -12.84 -2.97 1.55
CA LYS A 108 -14.17 -3.46 1.93
C LYS A 108 -14.92 -2.54 2.88
N LYS A 109 -14.20 -1.91 3.81
CA LYS A 109 -14.79 -0.99 4.79
C LYS A 109 -15.21 0.35 4.17
N THR A 110 -14.40 0.88 3.25
CA THR A 110 -14.56 2.25 2.74
C THR A 110 -15.23 2.33 1.37
N GLY A 111 -15.25 1.23 0.63
CA GLY A 111 -15.65 1.21 -0.78
C GLY A 111 -14.53 1.67 -1.72
N ALA A 112 -13.29 1.82 -1.24
CA ALA A 112 -12.18 2.30 -2.03
C ALA A 112 -11.82 1.35 -3.17
N VAL A 113 -11.38 1.92 -4.30
CA VAL A 113 -10.82 1.17 -5.42
C VAL A 113 -9.33 0.91 -5.18
N ILE A 114 -8.91 -0.35 -5.24
CA ILE A 114 -7.50 -0.74 -5.20
C ILE A 114 -6.92 -0.66 -6.61
N VAL A 115 -5.81 0.07 -6.74
CA VAL A 115 -5.03 0.22 -7.98
C VAL A 115 -3.67 -0.45 -7.81
N GLY A 116 -3.30 -1.34 -8.72
CA GLY A 116 -1.99 -1.99 -8.66
C GLY A 116 -1.85 -3.14 -9.65
N THR A 117 -0.80 -3.95 -9.49
CA THR A 117 -0.49 -5.06 -10.39
C THR A 117 -1.50 -6.22 -10.25
N GLU A 118 -1.44 -7.19 -11.16
CA GLU A 118 -2.22 -8.44 -11.06
C GLU A 118 -2.03 -9.12 -9.68
N SER A 119 -0.82 -9.14 -9.15
CA SER A 119 -0.55 -9.69 -7.82
C SER A 119 -1.33 -8.97 -6.72
N THR A 120 -1.39 -7.65 -6.76
CA THR A 120 -2.15 -6.87 -5.78
C THR A 120 -3.66 -7.03 -5.96
N MET A 121 -4.13 -7.23 -7.21
CA MET A 121 -5.53 -7.60 -7.48
C MET A 121 -5.86 -8.97 -6.89
N ASN A 122 -4.99 -9.96 -7.07
CA ASN A 122 -5.18 -11.28 -6.48
C ASN A 122 -5.24 -11.23 -4.95
N ILE A 123 -4.41 -10.40 -4.30
CA ILE A 123 -4.49 -10.16 -2.86
C ILE A 123 -5.84 -9.55 -2.47
N ALA A 124 -6.31 -8.54 -3.21
CA ALA A 124 -7.60 -7.91 -2.96
C ALA A 124 -8.76 -8.91 -3.07
N LEU A 125 -8.81 -9.65 -4.17
CA LEU A 125 -9.86 -10.64 -4.45
C LEU A 125 -9.82 -11.82 -3.47
N ASN A 126 -8.63 -12.35 -3.14
CA ASN A 126 -8.46 -13.38 -2.11
C ASN A 126 -8.89 -12.86 -0.72
N GLY A 127 -8.75 -11.55 -0.46
CA GLY A 127 -9.25 -10.86 0.73
C GLY A 127 -10.75 -10.57 0.71
N GLY A 128 -11.47 -10.97 -0.35
CA GLY A 128 -12.92 -10.78 -0.51
C GLY A 128 -13.32 -9.35 -0.89
N VAL A 129 -12.44 -8.59 -1.53
CA VAL A 129 -12.78 -7.30 -2.15
C VAL A 129 -13.59 -7.58 -3.43
N PRO A 130 -14.71 -6.89 -3.67
CA PRO A 130 -15.46 -7.01 -4.92
C PRO A 130 -14.60 -6.61 -6.13
N GLU A 131 -14.80 -7.30 -7.27
CA GLU A 131 -14.00 -7.05 -8.48
C GLU A 131 -14.14 -5.61 -8.98
N GLU A 132 -15.32 -5.01 -8.86
CA GLU A 132 -15.58 -3.62 -9.21
C GLU A 132 -14.79 -2.59 -8.38
N GLN A 133 -14.18 -3.01 -7.28
CA GLN A 133 -13.27 -2.21 -6.45
C GLN A 133 -11.80 -2.49 -6.78
N THR A 134 -11.50 -3.05 -7.95
CA THR A 134 -10.13 -3.36 -8.38
C THR A 134 -9.82 -2.74 -9.73
N LEU A 135 -8.62 -2.18 -9.88
CA LEU A 135 -8.11 -1.63 -11.13
C LEU A 135 -6.69 -2.18 -11.37
N ALA A 136 -6.61 -3.21 -12.21
CA ALA A 136 -5.33 -3.80 -12.59
C ALA A 136 -4.56 -2.90 -13.54
N VAL A 137 -3.29 -2.63 -13.21
CA VAL A 137 -2.38 -1.81 -14.01
C VAL A 137 -1.00 -2.46 -14.10
N LYS A 138 -0.20 -2.06 -15.07
CA LYS A 138 1.13 -2.63 -15.30
C LYS A 138 2.25 -1.60 -15.49
N GLY A 139 1.89 -0.31 -15.54
CA GLY A 139 2.78 0.80 -15.87
C GLY A 139 2.64 1.27 -17.31
N GLY A 140 2.66 2.59 -17.48
CA GLY A 140 2.44 3.29 -18.73
C GLY A 140 1.05 3.87 -18.90
N GLU A 141 0.08 3.50 -18.05
CA GLU A 141 -1.27 4.05 -18.07
C GLU A 141 -1.31 5.47 -17.49
N ASP A 142 -2.15 6.31 -18.06
CA ASP A 142 -2.44 7.67 -17.54
C ASP A 142 -3.97 7.87 -17.54
N TYR A 143 -4.56 7.83 -16.37
CA TYR A 143 -6.00 7.94 -16.17
C TYR A 143 -6.38 9.38 -15.80
N ALA A 144 -7.35 9.94 -16.50
CA ALA A 144 -7.98 11.20 -16.16
C ALA A 144 -9.36 10.96 -15.52
N PHE A 145 -9.55 11.48 -14.34
CA PHE A 145 -10.81 11.50 -13.60
C PHE A 145 -11.30 12.95 -13.48
N ASP A 146 -12.52 13.17 -13.05
CA ASP A 146 -13.12 14.52 -13.00
C ASP A 146 -12.27 15.54 -12.22
N THR A 147 -11.68 15.13 -11.09
CA THR A 147 -10.99 16.04 -10.15
C THR A 147 -9.52 15.74 -9.95
N PHE A 148 -9.03 14.67 -10.52
CA PHE A 148 -7.63 14.23 -10.41
C PHE A 148 -7.20 13.40 -11.63
N SER A 149 -5.90 13.20 -11.78
CA SER A 149 -5.37 12.19 -12.70
C SER A 149 -4.31 11.33 -12.04
N LEU A 150 -4.12 10.14 -12.54
CA LEU A 150 -3.18 9.17 -12.03
C LEU A 150 -2.38 8.54 -13.17
N ARG A 151 -1.09 8.87 -13.24
CA ARG A 151 -0.15 8.18 -14.13
C ARG A 151 0.51 7.04 -13.38
N VAL A 152 0.46 5.85 -13.96
CA VAL A 152 1.12 4.65 -13.46
C VAL A 152 2.47 4.51 -14.14
N ILE A 153 3.53 4.37 -13.35
CA ILE A 153 4.91 4.36 -13.83
C ILE A 153 5.52 3.00 -13.51
N PRO A 154 6.04 2.25 -14.50
CA PRO A 154 6.75 1.01 -14.24
C PRO A 154 8.03 1.30 -13.45
N SER A 155 8.33 0.48 -12.47
CA SER A 155 9.47 0.70 -11.59
C SER A 155 10.15 -0.62 -11.19
N LEU A 156 11.15 -0.52 -10.30
CA LEU A 156 11.91 -1.65 -9.78
C LEU A 156 11.88 -1.64 -8.26
N HIS A 157 11.76 -2.81 -7.66
CA HIS A 157 11.98 -2.95 -6.24
C HIS A 157 13.46 -2.68 -5.90
N SER A 158 13.74 -2.12 -4.72
CA SER A 158 15.11 -1.98 -4.24
C SER A 158 15.73 -3.36 -4.02
N ALA A 159 17.06 -3.46 -4.24
CA ALA A 159 17.78 -4.68 -3.95
C ALA A 159 17.63 -5.05 -2.46
N LEU A 160 17.24 -6.29 -2.19
CA LEU A 160 17.11 -6.82 -0.84
C LEU A 160 18.48 -7.13 -0.21
N SER A 161 18.47 -7.83 0.93
CA SER A 161 19.68 -8.29 1.60
C SER A 161 20.66 -8.94 0.62
N CYS A 162 21.94 -8.65 0.76
CA CYS A 162 23.00 -9.11 -0.13
C CYS A 162 22.95 -8.51 -1.56
N LYS A 163 22.27 -7.39 -1.76
CA LYS A 163 22.14 -6.72 -3.07
C LYS A 163 21.54 -7.60 -4.16
N LEU A 164 20.68 -8.53 -3.79
CA LEU A 164 20.01 -9.42 -4.73
C LEU A 164 18.54 -9.03 -4.84
N TYR A 165 18.04 -9.04 -6.08
CA TYR A 165 16.61 -9.03 -6.35
C TYR A 165 16.07 -10.44 -6.12
N ARG A 166 15.06 -10.56 -5.28
CA ARG A 166 14.47 -11.84 -4.90
C ARG A 166 12.96 -11.69 -4.80
N ASP A 167 12.30 -12.83 -4.67
CA ASP A 167 10.89 -12.89 -4.38
C ASP A 167 10.00 -12.54 -5.57
N PHE A 168 10.50 -12.84 -6.77
CA PHE A 168 9.76 -12.64 -8.01
C PHE A 168 8.57 -13.60 -8.13
N GLY A 169 7.62 -13.21 -8.95
CA GLY A 169 6.47 -14.02 -9.28
C GLY A 169 5.17 -13.25 -9.19
N THR A 170 4.08 -13.95 -9.34
CA THR A 170 2.72 -13.42 -9.21
C THR A 170 2.07 -14.08 -8.01
N VAL A 171 1.43 -13.29 -7.16
CA VAL A 171 0.60 -13.83 -6.06
C VAL A 171 -0.54 -14.65 -6.67
N PRO A 172 -0.77 -15.90 -6.23
CA PRO A 172 -1.79 -16.73 -6.84
C PRO A 172 -3.20 -16.25 -6.52
N ARG A 173 -4.10 -16.41 -7.47
CA ARG A 173 -5.55 -16.31 -7.24
C ARG A 173 -6.04 -17.65 -6.68
N LYS A 174 -6.64 -17.63 -5.51
CA LYS A 174 -7.18 -18.82 -4.83
C LYS A 174 -8.32 -18.46 -3.88
N ASP A 175 -9.10 -19.43 -3.49
CA ASP A 175 -10.23 -19.23 -2.57
C ASP A 175 -9.83 -19.30 -1.08
N GLU A 176 -8.62 -19.86 -0.80
CA GLU A 176 -8.10 -19.92 0.55
C GLU A 176 -7.34 -18.64 0.90
N PRO A 177 -7.27 -18.27 2.19
CA PRO A 177 -6.46 -17.14 2.64
C PRO A 177 -4.98 -17.31 2.27
N LEU A 178 -4.36 -16.23 1.84
CA LEU A 178 -2.91 -16.19 1.62
C LEU A 178 -2.16 -16.33 2.95
N THR A 179 -1.01 -17.00 2.91
CA THR A 179 -0.02 -16.93 3.98
C THR A 179 1.00 -15.82 3.69
N LEU A 180 1.75 -15.34 4.70
CA LEU A 180 2.68 -14.23 4.49
C LEU A 180 3.80 -14.54 3.49
N ASP A 181 4.20 -15.80 3.35
CA ASP A 181 5.23 -16.23 2.39
C ASP A 181 4.73 -16.29 0.93
N GLU A 182 3.44 -16.17 0.71
CA GLU A 182 2.84 -16.06 -0.63
C GLU A 182 2.79 -14.62 -1.15
N TYR A 183 3.07 -13.62 -0.28
CA TYR A 183 3.19 -12.23 -0.70
C TYR A 183 4.56 -11.99 -1.33
N VAL A 184 4.64 -12.19 -2.62
CA VAL A 184 5.85 -11.94 -3.42
C VAL A 184 5.90 -10.50 -3.94
N GLU A 185 6.98 -10.09 -4.60
CA GLU A 185 7.13 -8.72 -5.12
C GLU A 185 6.04 -8.36 -6.12
N GLY A 186 5.71 -9.23 -7.07
CA GLY A 186 4.53 -9.15 -7.92
C GLY A 186 4.47 -8.01 -8.92
N GLY A 187 5.58 -7.37 -9.22
CA GLY A 187 5.68 -6.18 -10.06
C GLY A 187 5.63 -4.87 -9.27
N THR A 188 6.58 -3.98 -9.55
CA THR A 188 6.75 -2.72 -8.82
C THR A 188 6.32 -1.51 -9.67
N LEU A 189 5.55 -0.63 -9.06
CA LEU A 189 4.97 0.57 -9.66
C LEU A 189 5.29 1.82 -8.84
N ALA A 190 5.49 2.95 -9.52
CA ALA A 190 5.38 4.29 -8.96
C ALA A 190 4.13 4.97 -9.51
N TYR A 191 3.70 6.03 -8.87
CA TYR A 191 2.51 6.77 -9.26
C TYR A 191 2.77 8.27 -9.26
N LEU A 192 2.29 8.96 -10.30
CA LEU A 192 2.19 10.41 -10.30
C LEU A 192 0.72 10.78 -10.15
N LEU A 193 0.36 11.23 -8.94
CA LEU A 193 -0.97 11.74 -8.63
C LEU A 193 -1.01 13.25 -8.86
N ARG A 194 -1.94 13.70 -9.72
CA ARG A 194 -2.23 15.11 -9.94
C ARG A 194 -3.58 15.43 -9.33
N VAL A 195 -3.59 16.25 -8.30
CA VAL A 195 -4.81 16.60 -7.54
C VAL A 195 -4.71 18.03 -7.01
N ALA A 196 -5.80 18.79 -7.07
CA ALA A 196 -5.89 20.17 -6.57
C ALA A 196 -4.77 21.10 -7.07
N GLY A 197 -4.27 20.88 -8.30
CA GLY A 197 -3.19 21.67 -8.91
C GLY A 197 -1.78 21.26 -8.47
N HIS A 198 -1.64 20.16 -7.73
CA HIS A 198 -0.34 19.59 -7.33
C HIS A 198 -0.02 18.32 -8.10
N GLU A 199 1.26 18.10 -8.34
CA GLU A 199 1.82 16.84 -8.84
C GLU A 199 2.61 16.19 -7.70
N ILE A 200 2.24 14.94 -7.37
CA ILE A 200 2.82 14.21 -6.24
C ILE A 200 3.34 12.89 -6.79
N LEU A 201 4.67 12.76 -6.87
CA LEU A 201 5.32 11.54 -7.28
C LEU A 201 5.48 10.62 -6.06
N LEU A 202 4.93 9.41 -6.17
CA LEU A 202 4.78 8.47 -5.08
C LEU A 202 5.61 7.21 -5.34
N PHE A 203 6.46 6.87 -4.38
CA PHE A 203 7.28 5.67 -4.39
C PHE A 203 7.02 4.82 -3.16
N GLY A 204 7.05 3.49 -3.32
CA GLY A 204 7.12 2.52 -2.23
C GLY A 204 8.57 2.14 -1.86
N SER A 205 8.81 0.88 -1.51
CA SER A 205 10.16 0.32 -1.26
C SER A 205 10.88 0.02 -2.55
N MET A 206 11.25 1.02 -3.30
CA MET A 206 11.72 0.81 -4.65
C MET A 206 13.02 1.55 -4.97
N ASN A 207 13.63 1.08 -6.01
CA ASN A 207 14.49 1.82 -6.90
C ASN A 207 13.62 2.51 -7.97
N PHE A 208 14.20 3.17 -8.95
CA PHE A 208 13.45 3.78 -10.05
C PHE A 208 14.15 3.51 -11.38
N ILE A 209 13.36 3.60 -12.44
CA ILE A 209 13.89 3.56 -13.80
C ILE A 209 13.96 5.01 -14.27
N GLU A 210 15.18 5.55 -14.36
CA GLU A 210 15.43 6.97 -14.63
C GLU A 210 14.67 7.47 -15.87
N ARG A 211 14.68 6.69 -16.94
CA ARG A 211 14.00 7.03 -18.19
C ARG A 211 12.47 7.17 -18.03
N GLU A 212 11.86 6.45 -17.09
CA GLU A 212 10.42 6.47 -16.86
C GLU A 212 9.95 7.71 -16.09
N ILE A 213 10.88 8.41 -15.44
CA ILE A 213 10.60 9.63 -14.68
C ILE A 213 11.21 10.87 -15.31
N GLU A 214 11.94 10.71 -16.42
CA GLU A 214 12.52 11.82 -17.16
C GLU A 214 11.42 12.69 -17.78
N GLY A 215 11.42 13.98 -17.47
CA GLY A 215 10.46 14.95 -17.98
C GLY A 215 9.09 14.97 -17.29
N LEU A 216 9.00 14.37 -16.09
CA LEU A 216 7.83 14.51 -15.22
C LEU A 216 7.76 15.91 -14.62
#